data_be2fc023b86441b1f5def0ee0665d3b9
#
_entry.id   be2fc023b86441b1f5def0ee0665d3b9
#
_cell.length_a   1.000
_cell.length_b   1.000
_cell.length_c   1.000
_cell.angle_alpha   90.00
_cell.angle_beta   90.00
_cell.angle_gamma   90.00
#
_symmetry.space_group_name_H-M   'P 1'
#
loop_
_entity.id
_entity.type
_entity.pdbx_description
1 polymer ?
#
loop_
_entity_poly.entity_id
_entity_poly.type
_entity_poly.pdbx_seq_one_letter_code
_entity_poly.pdbx_strand_id
1 'polypeptide(L)'
;MGERLHIPGRIREIVAEPNWYDKLGRIRGGMMVGSLAARNVAEVTNLSGGVADRAKKLLLRVFTELLEDDAVALGQTGPNWDAERQPVDTVVVHHTGREERMGLAQLNALHLLNLYVPKYRNPGADIEVIGGTPVYSGHADNSGRQVFYGYHWLVREDGSREHLLPDEAIGWHAGNWDVNTRSVAVCFDGDFEQGGQPSGEALASAADLIASDYSQVESARVLGHGAIVQTACPGGSFDVWGAELRALVEASRS
;
A
#
# COMPACT_ATOMS: atom_id res chain seq x y z
N MET A 1 17.40 4.03 -12.66
CA MET A 1 16.55 5.21 -12.35
C MET A 1 15.97 5.66 -13.70
N GLY A 2 14.63 5.57 -13.88
CA GLY A 2 13.97 6.06 -15.08
C GLY A 2 14.09 7.58 -15.22
N GLU A 3 13.90 8.09 -16.42
CA GLU A 3 13.86 9.54 -16.67
C GLU A 3 12.68 10.17 -15.89
N ARG A 4 12.90 11.34 -15.30
CA ARG A 4 11.84 12.05 -14.55
C ARG A 4 10.73 12.50 -15.50
N LEU A 5 9.49 12.42 -15.02
CA LEU A 5 8.33 12.82 -15.80
C LEU A 5 8.26 14.34 -15.99
N HIS A 6 7.82 14.75 -17.17
CA HIS A 6 7.39 16.13 -17.34
C HIS A 6 5.98 16.32 -16.75
N ILE A 7 5.91 16.81 -15.50
CA ILE A 7 4.65 17.07 -14.80
C ILE A 7 4.19 18.50 -15.07
N PRO A 8 3.01 18.71 -15.73
CA PRO A 8 2.49 20.03 -16.02
C PRO A 8 2.33 20.89 -14.75
N GLY A 9 2.67 22.19 -14.83
CA GLY A 9 2.55 23.13 -13.71
C GLY A 9 1.15 23.14 -13.07
N ARG A 10 0.09 23.00 -13.90
CA ARG A 10 -1.29 22.92 -13.39
C ARG A 10 -1.56 21.74 -12.46
N ILE A 11 -0.85 20.61 -12.62
CA ILE A 11 -0.96 19.49 -11.68
C ILE A 11 -0.28 19.87 -10.36
N ARG A 12 0.93 20.45 -10.43
CA ARG A 12 1.66 20.92 -9.24
C ARG A 12 0.86 21.97 -8.46
N GLU A 13 0.21 22.90 -9.15
CA GLU A 13 -0.70 23.88 -8.53
C GLU A 13 -1.87 23.21 -7.78
N ILE A 14 -2.49 22.20 -8.39
CA ILE A 14 -3.63 21.50 -7.77
C ILE A 14 -3.19 20.75 -6.52
N VAL A 15 -2.08 20.00 -6.57
CA VAL A 15 -1.64 19.17 -5.44
C VAL A 15 -1.01 19.98 -4.31
N ALA A 16 -0.64 21.24 -4.55
CA ALA A 16 -0.18 22.17 -3.54
C ALA A 16 -1.33 22.76 -2.68
N GLU A 17 -2.58 22.50 -3.05
CA GLU A 17 -3.73 22.98 -2.27
C GLU A 17 -4.10 21.98 -1.16
N PRO A 18 -4.47 22.42 0.05
CA PRO A 18 -4.76 21.55 1.19
C PRO A 18 -5.80 20.43 0.92
N ASN A 19 -6.79 20.73 0.06
CA ASN A 19 -7.86 19.81 -0.34
C ASN A 19 -7.70 19.26 -1.77
N TRP A 20 -6.47 19.07 -2.22
CA TRP A 20 -6.15 18.62 -3.58
C TRP A 20 -6.87 17.31 -3.97
N TYR A 21 -7.08 16.43 -3.02
CA TYR A 21 -7.73 15.13 -3.23
C TYR A 21 -9.17 15.27 -3.74
N ASP A 22 -9.89 16.32 -3.39
CA ASP A 22 -11.22 16.62 -3.96
C ASP A 22 -11.13 16.96 -5.45
N LYS A 23 -9.99 17.52 -5.85
CA LYS A 23 -9.71 17.92 -7.23
C LYS A 23 -9.04 16.83 -8.04
N LEU A 24 -8.76 15.67 -7.44
CA LEU A 24 -8.06 14.54 -8.09
C LEU A 24 -8.79 14.06 -9.36
N GLY A 25 -10.13 14.17 -9.40
CA GLY A 25 -10.91 13.88 -10.60
C GLY A 25 -10.53 14.75 -11.81
N ARG A 26 -10.06 15.99 -11.58
CA ARG A 26 -9.54 16.86 -12.63
C ARG A 26 -8.19 16.38 -13.19
N ILE A 27 -7.33 15.83 -12.31
CA ILE A 27 -6.05 15.22 -12.72
C ILE A 27 -6.31 13.94 -13.51
N ARG A 28 -7.26 13.10 -13.06
CA ARG A 28 -7.68 11.86 -13.74
C ARG A 28 -8.48 12.13 -15.01
N GLY A 29 -9.02 13.32 -15.18
CA GLY A 29 -9.82 13.70 -16.35
C GLY A 29 -9.03 13.57 -17.65
N GLY A 30 -9.70 13.09 -18.73
CA GLY A 30 -9.07 12.70 -19.99
C GLY A 30 -8.12 13.73 -20.61
N MET A 31 -8.42 15.05 -20.46
CA MET A 31 -7.55 16.12 -20.96
C MET A 31 -6.22 16.22 -20.22
N MET A 32 -6.19 16.03 -18.89
CA MET A 32 -4.95 16.14 -18.13
C MET A 32 -4.08 14.87 -18.27
N VAL A 33 -4.70 13.68 -18.26
CA VAL A 33 -4.02 12.43 -18.55
C VAL A 33 -3.48 12.43 -20.00
N GLY A 34 -4.25 12.93 -20.96
CA GLY A 34 -3.81 13.10 -22.34
C GLY A 34 -2.63 14.07 -22.48
N SER A 35 -2.65 15.19 -21.77
CA SER A 35 -1.54 16.15 -21.74
C SER A 35 -0.28 15.55 -21.10
N LEU A 36 -0.42 14.79 -20.00
CA LEU A 36 0.67 14.05 -19.39
C LEU A 36 1.27 13.01 -20.34
N ALA A 37 0.41 12.21 -20.99
CA ALA A 37 0.83 11.19 -21.93
C ALA A 37 1.55 11.79 -23.13
N ALA A 38 1.05 12.89 -23.70
CA ALA A 38 1.67 13.58 -24.82
C ALA A 38 3.06 14.17 -24.51
N ARG A 39 3.32 14.54 -23.25
CA ARG A 39 4.61 15.08 -22.79
C ARG A 39 5.60 14.00 -22.32
N ASN A 40 5.13 12.79 -22.10
CA ASN A 40 5.92 11.65 -21.61
C ASN A 40 5.75 10.44 -22.54
N VAL A 41 5.84 10.65 -23.85
CA VAL A 41 5.55 9.62 -24.88
C VAL A 41 6.42 8.38 -24.70
N ALA A 42 7.72 8.56 -24.45
CA ALA A 42 8.65 7.44 -24.26
C ALA A 42 8.23 6.56 -23.06
N GLU A 43 7.85 7.19 -21.95
CA GLU A 43 7.43 6.50 -20.74
C GLU A 43 6.09 5.78 -20.92
N VAL A 44 5.13 6.42 -21.58
CA VAL A 44 3.80 5.85 -21.84
C VAL A 44 3.86 4.67 -22.79
N THR A 45 4.76 4.69 -23.78
CA THR A 45 4.95 3.58 -24.73
C THR A 45 5.52 2.33 -24.04
N ASN A 46 6.29 2.52 -22.97
CA ASN A 46 6.85 1.42 -22.19
C ASN A 46 5.88 0.83 -21.14
N LEU A 47 4.72 1.48 -20.90
CA LEU A 47 3.74 0.97 -19.97
C LEU A 47 2.88 -0.15 -20.61
N SER A 48 2.82 -1.30 -19.96
CA SER A 48 1.96 -2.43 -20.36
C SER A 48 0.48 -2.14 -20.07
N GLY A 49 -0.41 -2.85 -20.75
CA GLY A 49 -1.85 -2.82 -20.51
C GLY A 49 -2.64 -1.90 -21.44
N GLY A 50 -3.96 -1.87 -21.24
CA GLY A 50 -4.90 -1.02 -21.98
C GLY A 50 -4.76 0.47 -21.62
N VAL A 51 -5.52 1.33 -22.28
CA VAL A 51 -5.46 2.80 -22.06
C VAL A 51 -5.72 3.16 -20.59
N ALA A 52 -6.71 2.52 -19.95
CA ALA A 52 -7.03 2.78 -18.54
C ALA A 52 -5.90 2.35 -17.59
N ASP A 53 -5.26 1.21 -17.87
CA ASP A 53 -4.16 0.71 -17.03
C ASP A 53 -2.92 1.58 -17.16
N ARG A 54 -2.58 1.97 -18.38
CA ARG A 54 -1.49 2.94 -18.63
C ARG A 54 -1.74 4.27 -17.93
N ALA A 55 -2.99 4.75 -17.94
CA ALA A 55 -3.36 5.97 -17.25
C ALA A 55 -3.19 5.85 -15.72
N LYS A 56 -3.55 4.70 -15.13
CA LYS A 56 -3.34 4.41 -13.70
C LYS A 56 -1.84 4.35 -13.36
N LYS A 57 -1.06 3.62 -14.16
CA LYS A 57 0.40 3.49 -13.99
C LYS A 57 1.09 4.86 -14.10
N LEU A 58 0.70 5.68 -15.09
CA LEU A 58 1.23 7.04 -15.24
C LEU A 58 0.87 7.92 -14.04
N LEU A 59 -0.38 7.85 -13.55
CA LEU A 59 -0.81 8.60 -12.38
C LEU A 59 -0.02 8.21 -11.13
N LEU A 60 0.22 6.91 -10.94
CA LEU A 60 1.03 6.41 -9.83
C LEU A 60 2.45 7.00 -9.89
N ARG A 61 3.10 6.97 -11.06
CA ARG A 61 4.43 7.56 -11.24
C ARG A 61 4.45 9.08 -10.97
N VAL A 62 3.43 9.80 -11.45
CA VAL A 62 3.29 11.24 -11.16
C VAL A 62 3.23 11.50 -9.67
N PHE A 63 2.41 10.76 -8.92
CA PHE A 63 2.32 10.96 -7.48
C PHE A 63 3.55 10.48 -6.72
N THR A 64 4.24 9.46 -7.22
CA THR A 64 5.56 9.06 -6.68
C THR A 64 6.54 10.24 -6.73
N GLU A 65 6.71 10.86 -7.90
CA GLU A 65 7.63 11.99 -8.07
C GLU A 65 7.17 13.25 -7.29
N LEU A 66 5.86 13.52 -7.24
CA LEU A 66 5.33 14.67 -6.50
C LEU A 66 5.54 14.54 -4.98
N LEU A 67 5.45 13.31 -4.43
CA LEU A 67 5.75 13.05 -3.02
C LEU A 67 7.26 13.16 -2.74
N GLU A 68 8.11 12.65 -3.63
CA GLU A 68 9.57 12.80 -3.52
C GLU A 68 10.03 14.26 -3.61
N ASP A 69 9.29 15.09 -4.35
CA ASP A 69 9.55 16.53 -4.51
C ASP A 69 8.94 17.39 -3.37
N ASP A 70 8.27 16.77 -2.37
CA ASP A 70 7.48 17.46 -1.34
C ASP A 70 6.44 18.44 -1.92
N ALA A 71 5.94 18.15 -3.12
CA ALA A 71 5.03 19.02 -3.85
C ALA A 71 3.54 18.83 -3.49
N VAL A 72 3.21 17.75 -2.76
CA VAL A 72 1.85 17.45 -2.33
C VAL A 72 1.58 18.10 -0.99
N ALA A 73 0.50 18.89 -0.89
CA ALA A 73 0.09 19.47 0.38
C ALA A 73 -0.39 18.39 1.35
N LEU A 74 0.40 18.14 2.39
CA LEU A 74 0.11 17.18 3.45
C LEU A 74 -0.05 17.91 4.79
N GLY A 75 -0.87 17.35 5.69
CA GLY A 75 -1.05 17.87 7.05
C GLY A 75 0.24 17.74 7.87
N GLN A 76 0.57 18.75 8.66
CA GLN A 76 1.70 18.67 9.61
C GLN A 76 1.29 17.99 10.91
N THR A 77 0.01 17.96 11.20
CA THR A 77 -0.59 17.32 12.37
C THR A 77 -1.95 16.76 11.99
N GLY A 78 -2.41 15.77 12.74
CA GLY A 78 -3.71 15.14 12.52
C GLY A 78 -4.07 14.19 13.65
N PRO A 79 -5.07 13.33 13.46
CA PRO A 79 -5.48 12.34 14.46
C PRO A 79 -4.33 11.37 14.78
N ASN A 80 -4.23 10.99 16.04
CA ASN A 80 -3.36 9.89 16.46
C ASN A 80 -4.15 8.57 16.36
N TRP A 81 -4.08 7.93 15.20
CA TRP A 81 -4.74 6.65 14.93
C TRP A 81 -4.19 5.53 15.82
N ASP A 82 -2.88 5.57 16.13
CA ASP A 82 -2.19 4.51 16.86
C ASP A 82 -2.58 4.46 18.35
N ALA A 83 -3.29 5.48 18.84
CA ALA A 83 -3.85 5.46 20.19
C ALA A 83 -4.86 4.31 20.43
N GLU A 84 -5.45 3.76 19.35
CA GLU A 84 -6.37 2.63 19.41
C GLU A 84 -5.68 1.27 19.24
N ARG A 85 -4.33 1.24 19.12
CA ARG A 85 -3.56 0.02 18.91
C ARG A 85 -3.78 -0.97 20.04
N GLN A 86 -4.10 -2.21 19.68
CA GLN A 86 -4.28 -3.35 20.57
C GLN A 86 -3.13 -4.34 20.42
N PRO A 87 -2.93 -5.24 21.37
CA PRO A 87 -1.96 -6.32 21.22
C PRO A 87 -2.19 -7.11 19.93
N VAL A 88 -1.09 -7.40 19.21
CA VAL A 88 -1.16 -8.13 17.95
C VAL A 88 -1.57 -9.58 18.22
N ASP A 89 -2.70 -9.98 17.65
CA ASP A 89 -3.25 -11.34 17.71
C ASP A 89 -3.50 -11.95 16.32
N THR A 90 -3.26 -11.19 15.25
CA THR A 90 -3.55 -11.61 13.87
C THR A 90 -2.45 -11.13 12.94
N VAL A 91 -2.07 -11.98 12.00
CA VAL A 91 -1.27 -11.61 10.82
C VAL A 91 -2.19 -11.64 9.61
N VAL A 92 -2.24 -10.54 8.86
CA VAL A 92 -3.00 -10.48 7.62
C VAL A 92 -2.03 -10.47 6.44
N VAL A 93 -2.22 -11.45 5.57
CA VAL A 93 -1.37 -11.66 4.40
C VAL A 93 -1.96 -10.93 3.20
N HIS A 94 -1.10 -10.20 2.50
CA HIS A 94 -1.40 -9.42 1.30
C HIS A 94 -0.46 -9.74 0.16
N HIS A 95 -0.78 -9.23 -1.03
CA HIS A 95 0.14 -9.08 -2.14
C HIS A 95 0.07 -7.64 -2.70
N THR A 96 1.11 -7.21 -3.42
CA THR A 96 1.10 -5.89 -4.04
C THR A 96 0.14 -5.81 -5.24
N GLY A 97 -0.27 -6.95 -5.80
CA GLY A 97 -1.10 -7.05 -7.00
C GLY A 97 -0.41 -6.44 -8.23
N ARG A 98 0.92 -6.55 -8.30
CA ARG A 98 1.73 -6.01 -9.38
C ARG A 98 2.72 -7.06 -9.87
N GLU A 99 2.83 -7.22 -11.18
CA GLU A 99 3.83 -8.10 -11.81
C GLU A 99 5.24 -7.54 -11.66
N GLU A 100 5.39 -6.21 -11.63
CA GLU A 100 6.67 -5.53 -11.50
C GLU A 100 6.99 -5.28 -10.02
N ARG A 101 8.26 -5.49 -9.65
CA ARG A 101 8.76 -5.14 -8.30
C ARG A 101 8.47 -3.67 -8.00
N MET A 102 7.73 -3.43 -6.94
CA MET A 102 7.41 -2.07 -6.49
C MET A 102 8.51 -1.49 -5.61
N GLY A 103 8.99 -0.29 -5.97
CA GLY A 103 9.80 0.52 -5.07
C GLY A 103 8.97 1.08 -3.92
N LEU A 104 9.59 1.39 -2.77
CA LEU A 104 8.88 1.92 -1.60
C LEU A 104 8.18 3.24 -1.89
N ALA A 105 8.78 4.14 -2.68
CA ALA A 105 8.14 5.39 -3.08
C ALA A 105 6.85 5.16 -3.89
N GLN A 106 6.86 4.16 -4.78
CA GLN A 106 5.67 3.77 -5.55
C GLN A 106 4.59 3.16 -4.64
N LEU A 107 4.98 2.30 -3.70
CA LEU A 107 4.05 1.70 -2.73
C LEU A 107 3.41 2.79 -1.86
N ASN A 108 4.21 3.76 -1.42
CA ASN A 108 3.75 4.91 -0.65
C ASN A 108 2.70 5.73 -1.42
N ALA A 109 2.99 6.09 -2.66
CA ALA A 109 2.05 6.81 -3.54
C ALA A 109 0.78 6.00 -3.84
N LEU A 110 0.91 4.67 -4.02
CA LEU A 110 -0.21 3.76 -4.24
C LEU A 110 -1.18 3.78 -3.07
N HIS A 111 -0.65 3.68 -1.85
CA HIS A 111 -1.47 3.67 -0.63
C HIS A 111 -2.08 5.05 -0.35
N LEU A 112 -1.34 6.13 -0.56
CA LEU A 112 -1.92 7.48 -0.50
C LEU A 112 -3.18 7.56 -1.39
N LEU A 113 -3.06 7.14 -2.66
CA LEU A 113 -4.14 7.26 -3.64
C LEU A 113 -5.32 6.31 -3.39
N ASN A 114 -5.07 5.10 -2.89
CA ASN A 114 -6.09 4.05 -2.78
C ASN A 114 -6.66 3.87 -1.38
N LEU A 115 -5.93 4.25 -0.33
CA LEU A 115 -6.36 4.07 1.05
C LEU A 115 -6.75 5.42 1.70
N TYR A 116 -5.84 6.40 1.69
CA TYR A 116 -6.06 7.67 2.38
C TYR A 116 -7.01 8.60 1.61
N VAL A 117 -6.75 8.85 0.33
CA VAL A 117 -7.59 9.75 -0.48
C VAL A 117 -9.08 9.38 -0.45
N PRO A 118 -9.50 8.11 -0.60
CA PRO A 118 -10.90 7.73 -0.49
C PRO A 118 -11.52 8.08 0.87
N LYS A 119 -10.78 7.89 1.96
CA LYS A 119 -11.25 8.19 3.32
C LYS A 119 -11.41 9.69 3.54
N TYR A 120 -10.45 10.51 3.10
CA TYR A 120 -10.54 11.98 3.21
C TYR A 120 -11.65 12.58 2.36
N ARG A 121 -11.98 11.98 1.21
CA ARG A 121 -13.11 12.40 0.36
C ARG A 121 -14.46 11.96 0.90
N ASN A 122 -14.53 10.77 1.47
CA ASN A 122 -15.76 10.17 1.96
C ASN A 122 -15.49 9.61 3.36
N PRO A 123 -15.39 10.46 4.40
CA PRO A 123 -15.20 9.99 5.76
C PRO A 123 -16.40 9.11 6.15
N GLY A 124 -16.13 7.85 6.44
CA GLY A 124 -17.14 6.89 6.90
C GLY A 124 -17.34 6.96 8.41
N ALA A 125 -18.28 6.19 8.92
CA ALA A 125 -18.56 6.11 10.37
C ALA A 125 -17.40 5.50 11.19
N ASP A 126 -16.49 4.76 10.52
CA ASP A 126 -15.48 3.96 11.22
C ASP A 126 -14.20 4.73 11.57
N ILE A 127 -13.97 5.88 10.95
CA ILE A 127 -12.78 6.70 11.19
C ILE A 127 -13.18 8.18 11.17
N GLU A 128 -12.88 8.91 12.24
CA GLU A 128 -13.12 10.34 12.32
C GLU A 128 -12.06 11.09 11.49
N VAL A 129 -12.29 11.19 10.19
CA VAL A 129 -11.48 11.98 9.27
C VAL A 129 -12.17 13.32 9.03
N ILE A 130 -11.45 14.40 9.30
CA ILE A 130 -11.96 15.75 9.10
C ILE A 130 -11.85 16.08 7.61
N GLY A 131 -12.95 16.00 6.88
CA GLY A 131 -13.01 16.43 5.48
C GLY A 131 -12.58 17.89 5.32
N GLY A 132 -11.91 18.20 4.19
CA GLY A 132 -11.41 19.54 3.90
C GLY A 132 -10.07 19.88 4.52
N THR A 133 -9.47 18.97 5.33
CA THR A 133 -8.12 19.15 5.89
C THR A 133 -7.08 18.48 5.00
N PRO A 134 -5.80 18.91 5.05
CA PRO A 134 -4.72 18.20 4.36
C PRO A 134 -4.62 16.75 4.83
N VAL A 135 -4.30 15.85 3.91
CA VAL A 135 -4.11 14.42 4.22
C VAL A 135 -2.96 14.25 5.20
N TYR A 136 -3.18 13.48 6.26
CA TYR A 136 -2.20 13.18 7.29
C TYR A 136 -2.19 11.68 7.57
N SER A 137 -1.00 11.06 7.57
CA SER A 137 -0.87 9.63 7.80
C SER A 137 -0.70 9.25 9.28
N GLY A 138 -0.07 10.11 10.06
CA GLY A 138 0.38 9.81 11.42
C GLY A 138 1.74 9.11 11.47
N HIS A 139 2.26 8.63 10.35
CA HIS A 139 3.49 7.86 10.27
C HIS A 139 4.56 8.61 9.48
N ALA A 140 5.84 8.38 9.80
CA ALA A 140 6.96 8.97 9.11
C ALA A 140 8.07 7.93 8.87
N ASP A 141 8.83 8.12 7.80
CA ASP A 141 10.05 7.36 7.54
C ASP A 141 11.23 7.88 8.40
N ASN A 142 12.38 7.21 8.28
CA ASN A 142 13.58 7.59 9.01
C ASN A 142 14.11 9.01 8.67
N SER A 143 13.63 9.63 7.60
CA SER A 143 13.94 11.01 7.23
C SER A 143 12.96 12.04 7.82
N GLY A 144 11.91 11.58 8.50
CA GLY A 144 10.84 12.40 9.06
C GLY A 144 9.76 12.78 8.03
N ARG A 145 9.78 12.22 6.81
CA ARG A 145 8.73 12.44 5.80
C ARG A 145 7.56 11.51 6.07
N GLN A 146 6.34 12.04 5.92
CA GLN A 146 5.15 11.22 6.03
C GLN A 146 5.15 10.07 5.04
N VAL A 147 4.76 8.90 5.52
CA VAL A 147 4.55 7.69 4.72
C VAL A 147 3.10 7.22 4.84
N PHE A 148 2.61 6.59 3.78
CA PHE A 148 1.24 6.11 3.65
C PHE A 148 1.20 4.58 3.52
N TYR A 149 2.24 3.88 3.95
CA TYR A 149 2.26 2.42 3.90
C TYR A 149 1.07 1.85 4.67
N GLY A 150 0.35 0.91 4.02
CA GLY A 150 -0.69 0.14 4.70
C GLY A 150 -0.13 -1.10 5.37
N TYR A 151 1.11 -1.52 5.02
CA TYR A 151 1.70 -2.77 5.45
C TYR A 151 2.83 -2.56 6.47
N HIS A 152 2.99 -3.52 7.38
CA HIS A 152 4.10 -3.55 8.35
C HIS A 152 5.35 -4.15 7.70
N TRP A 153 5.17 -5.20 6.91
CA TRP A 153 6.25 -5.92 6.26
C TRP A 153 5.99 -6.09 4.77
N LEU A 154 7.06 -5.95 3.99
CA LEU A 154 7.09 -6.29 2.59
C LEU A 154 8.12 -7.40 2.38
N VAL A 155 7.66 -8.54 1.84
CA VAL A 155 8.50 -9.71 1.57
C VAL A 155 8.68 -9.82 0.06
N ARG A 156 9.94 -9.84 -0.38
CA ARG A 156 10.32 -9.92 -1.78
C ARG A 156 10.45 -11.37 -2.25
N GLU A 157 10.46 -11.58 -3.55
CA GLU A 157 10.58 -12.90 -4.17
C GLU A 157 11.87 -13.63 -3.76
N ASP A 158 12.97 -12.90 -3.54
CA ASP A 158 14.26 -13.40 -3.07
C ASP A 158 14.31 -13.66 -1.55
N GLY A 159 13.19 -13.59 -0.85
CA GLY A 159 13.07 -13.75 0.59
C GLY A 159 13.55 -12.54 1.41
N SER A 160 14.05 -11.47 0.78
CA SER A 160 14.40 -10.26 1.52
C SER A 160 13.16 -9.59 2.12
N ARG A 161 13.30 -8.98 3.30
CA ARG A 161 12.21 -8.34 4.05
C ARG A 161 12.51 -6.87 4.27
N GLU A 162 11.49 -6.05 4.10
CA GLU A 162 11.54 -4.61 4.40
C GLU A 162 10.49 -4.30 5.47
N HIS A 163 10.94 -3.79 6.63
CA HIS A 163 10.05 -3.32 7.71
C HIS A 163 9.60 -1.90 7.38
N LEU A 164 8.31 -1.72 7.14
CA LEU A 164 7.73 -0.47 6.64
C LEU A 164 7.07 0.36 7.75
N LEU A 165 6.34 -0.30 8.64
CA LEU A 165 5.70 0.32 9.79
C LEU A 165 6.09 -0.43 11.06
N PRO A 166 6.37 0.27 12.17
CA PRO A 166 6.58 -0.37 13.46
C PRO A 166 5.29 -1.05 13.95
N ASP A 167 5.41 -2.03 14.82
CA ASP A 167 4.27 -2.82 15.30
C ASP A 167 3.26 -1.99 16.12
N GLU A 168 3.69 -0.86 16.68
CA GLU A 168 2.86 0.10 17.39
C GLU A 168 1.98 0.93 16.47
N ALA A 169 2.30 0.97 15.18
CA ALA A 169 1.51 1.67 14.18
C ALA A 169 0.30 0.85 13.74
N ILE A 170 -0.80 1.52 13.44
CA ILE A 170 -1.97 0.90 12.81
C ILE A 170 -1.89 1.10 11.30
N GLY A 171 -1.55 0.03 10.57
CA GLY A 171 -1.59 0.02 9.12
C GLY A 171 -3.03 -0.02 8.60
N TRP A 172 -3.36 0.80 7.60
CA TRP A 172 -4.68 0.77 6.95
C TRP A 172 -4.71 -0.26 5.83
N HIS A 173 -4.81 -1.55 6.18
CA HIS A 173 -4.64 -2.63 5.20
C HIS A 173 -5.82 -3.59 5.07
N ALA A 174 -6.57 -3.83 6.18
CA ALA A 174 -7.54 -4.91 6.22
C ALA A 174 -8.94 -4.52 5.72
N GLY A 175 -9.19 -3.22 5.49
CA GLY A 175 -10.54 -2.73 5.17
C GLY A 175 -11.55 -2.84 6.31
N ASN A 176 -11.09 -3.25 7.49
CA ASN A 176 -11.83 -3.41 8.73
C ASN A 176 -11.01 -2.81 9.87
N TRP A 177 -11.58 -1.83 10.58
CA TRP A 177 -10.84 -1.08 11.61
C TRP A 177 -10.47 -1.94 12.80
N ASP A 178 -11.40 -2.75 13.31
CA ASP A 178 -11.12 -3.67 14.42
C ASP A 178 -9.96 -4.63 14.11
N VAL A 179 -9.90 -5.14 12.88
CA VAL A 179 -8.77 -5.96 12.45
C VAL A 179 -7.49 -5.14 12.33
N ASN A 180 -7.54 -3.91 11.76
CA ASN A 180 -6.36 -3.06 11.66
C ASN A 180 -5.73 -2.78 13.03
N THR A 181 -6.55 -2.54 14.05
CA THR A 181 -6.06 -2.18 15.40
C THR A 181 -5.27 -3.30 16.09
N ARG A 182 -5.49 -4.57 15.74
CA ARG A 182 -4.89 -5.75 16.39
C ARG A 182 -4.14 -6.69 15.45
N SER A 183 -3.85 -6.26 14.24
CA SER A 183 -3.10 -7.08 13.30
C SER A 183 -1.85 -6.40 12.77
N VAL A 184 -0.92 -7.22 12.26
CA VAL A 184 0.15 -6.78 11.38
C VAL A 184 -0.10 -7.28 9.98
N ALA A 185 0.33 -6.51 8.99
CA ALA A 185 0.22 -6.85 7.60
C ALA A 185 1.56 -7.33 7.04
N VAL A 186 1.57 -8.54 6.49
CA VAL A 186 2.69 -9.10 5.74
C VAL A 186 2.29 -9.12 4.26
N CYS A 187 2.95 -8.31 3.45
CA CYS A 187 2.67 -8.19 2.03
C CYS A 187 3.76 -8.85 1.18
N PHE A 188 3.37 -9.76 0.31
CA PHE A 188 4.27 -10.32 -0.70
C PHE A 188 4.31 -9.43 -1.93
N ASP A 189 5.50 -9.17 -2.46
CA ASP A 189 5.68 -8.41 -3.68
C ASP A 189 5.46 -9.30 -4.90
N GLY A 190 4.34 -9.09 -5.57
CA GLY A 190 3.93 -9.88 -6.74
C GLY A 190 2.43 -9.77 -7.01
N ASP A 191 2.00 -10.37 -8.12
CA ASP A 191 0.58 -10.54 -8.46
C ASP A 191 0.22 -12.03 -8.49
N PHE A 192 -0.65 -12.44 -7.59
CA PHE A 192 -1.09 -13.85 -7.45
C PHE A 192 -2.58 -14.04 -7.74
N GLU A 193 -3.25 -13.02 -8.33
CA GLU A 193 -4.70 -13.10 -8.60
C GLU A 193 -5.06 -14.22 -9.56
N GLN A 194 -4.20 -14.48 -10.55
CA GLN A 194 -4.44 -15.46 -11.61
C GLN A 194 -3.90 -16.87 -11.29
N GLY A 195 -3.73 -17.19 -10.00
CA GLY A 195 -3.32 -18.53 -9.56
C GLY A 195 -1.81 -18.70 -9.35
N GLY A 196 -1.05 -17.60 -9.33
CA GLY A 196 0.35 -17.59 -8.87
C GLY A 196 0.46 -17.76 -7.35
N GLN A 197 1.70 -17.93 -6.87
CA GLN A 197 2.05 -17.99 -5.46
C GLN A 197 3.42 -17.34 -5.23
N PRO A 198 3.73 -16.89 -4.01
CA PRO A 198 5.08 -16.46 -3.66
C PRO A 198 6.13 -17.57 -3.88
N SER A 199 7.38 -17.17 -4.09
CA SER A 199 8.49 -18.14 -4.15
C SER A 199 8.65 -18.92 -2.84
N GLY A 200 9.33 -20.06 -2.89
CA GLY A 200 9.66 -20.84 -1.69
C GLY A 200 10.50 -20.02 -0.70
N GLU A 201 11.44 -19.20 -1.20
CA GLU A 201 12.27 -18.30 -0.40
C GLU A 201 11.43 -17.23 0.30
N ALA A 202 10.46 -16.65 -0.40
CA ALA A 202 9.55 -15.65 0.18
C ALA A 202 8.65 -16.27 1.26
N LEU A 203 8.08 -17.46 0.99
CA LEU A 203 7.24 -18.19 1.95
C LEU A 203 8.04 -18.57 3.21
N ALA A 204 9.23 -19.13 3.06
CA ALA A 204 10.11 -19.49 4.18
C ALA A 204 10.48 -18.25 5.01
N SER A 205 10.86 -17.16 4.34
CA SER A 205 11.21 -15.90 5.01
C SER A 205 10.03 -15.31 5.78
N ALA A 206 8.82 -15.30 5.21
CA ALA A 206 7.62 -14.84 5.90
C ALA A 206 7.26 -15.74 7.09
N ALA A 207 7.42 -17.06 6.94
CA ALA A 207 7.19 -18.02 8.02
C ALA A 207 8.13 -17.78 9.19
N ASP A 208 9.43 -17.61 8.94
CA ASP A 208 10.43 -17.31 9.97
C ASP A 208 10.12 -15.98 10.67
N LEU A 209 9.73 -14.95 9.93
CA LEU A 209 9.27 -13.67 10.49
C LEU A 209 8.09 -13.87 11.45
N ILE A 210 7.05 -14.58 11.00
CA ILE A 210 5.85 -14.79 11.81
C ILE A 210 6.15 -15.65 13.04
N ALA A 211 6.98 -16.66 12.90
CA ALA A 211 7.35 -17.55 14.00
C ALA A 211 8.19 -16.83 15.05
N SER A 212 9.15 -15.97 14.65
CA SER A 212 10.05 -15.26 15.56
C SER A 212 9.40 -14.04 16.20
N ASP A 213 8.88 -13.11 15.38
CA ASP A 213 8.48 -11.79 15.84
C ASP A 213 7.02 -11.76 16.31
N TYR A 214 6.20 -12.70 15.84
CA TYR A 214 4.77 -12.81 16.17
C TYR A 214 4.43 -14.19 16.74
N SER A 215 5.29 -14.73 17.61
CA SER A 215 5.14 -16.07 18.19
C SER A 215 3.83 -16.22 19.00
N GLN A 216 3.25 -15.14 19.51
CA GLN A 216 1.96 -15.09 20.20
C GLN A 216 0.75 -15.29 19.27
N VAL A 217 0.92 -15.09 17.94
CA VAL A 217 -0.16 -15.27 16.97
C VAL A 217 -0.29 -16.74 16.60
N GLU A 218 -1.42 -17.36 16.88
CA GLU A 218 -1.68 -18.73 16.45
C GLU A 218 -1.64 -18.85 14.93
N SER A 219 -1.13 -19.95 14.37
CA SER A 219 -1.06 -20.15 12.91
C SER A 219 -2.43 -20.05 12.23
N ALA A 220 -3.50 -20.45 12.91
CA ALA A 220 -4.88 -20.28 12.45
C ALA A 220 -5.30 -18.80 12.30
N ARG A 221 -4.57 -17.87 12.93
CA ARG A 221 -4.77 -16.42 12.81
C ARG A 221 -3.85 -15.77 11.77
N VAL A 222 -3.13 -16.54 10.99
CA VAL A 222 -2.46 -16.09 9.77
C VAL A 222 -3.46 -16.18 8.62
N LEU A 223 -4.11 -15.06 8.34
CA LEU A 223 -5.29 -14.95 7.47
C LEU A 223 -4.93 -14.24 6.15
N GLY A 224 -5.53 -14.66 5.05
CA GLY A 224 -5.52 -13.83 3.82
C GLY A 224 -6.49 -12.67 3.94
N HIS A 225 -6.19 -11.54 3.27
CA HIS A 225 -7.05 -10.36 3.26
C HIS A 225 -8.50 -10.70 2.83
N GLY A 226 -8.66 -11.61 1.86
CA GLY A 226 -9.98 -12.09 1.40
C GLY A 226 -10.83 -12.79 2.46
N ALA A 227 -10.25 -13.23 3.59
CA ALA A 227 -11.00 -13.75 4.72
C ALA A 227 -11.66 -12.66 5.60
N ILE A 228 -11.27 -11.41 5.41
CA ILE A 228 -11.73 -10.26 6.21
C ILE A 228 -12.75 -9.44 5.43
N VAL A 229 -12.42 -9.11 4.19
CA VAL A 229 -13.28 -8.34 3.27
C VAL A 229 -13.29 -8.98 1.89
N GLN A 230 -14.31 -8.68 1.09
CA GLN A 230 -14.39 -9.17 -0.28
C GLN A 230 -13.31 -8.52 -1.16
N THR A 231 -12.26 -9.28 -1.49
CA THR A 231 -11.12 -8.86 -2.33
C THR A 231 -10.46 -10.07 -2.97
N ALA A 232 -9.75 -9.87 -4.09
CA ALA A 232 -8.90 -10.90 -4.70
C ALA A 232 -7.55 -11.08 -3.95
N CYS A 233 -7.17 -10.14 -3.09
CA CYS A 233 -5.94 -10.21 -2.28
C CYS A 233 -6.06 -11.29 -1.19
N PRO A 234 -5.03 -12.10 -0.97
CA PRO A 234 -3.68 -12.06 -1.53
C PRO A 234 -3.50 -12.97 -2.77
N GLY A 235 -4.55 -13.32 -3.47
CA GLY A 235 -4.52 -14.13 -4.69
C GLY A 235 -5.44 -15.34 -4.65
N GLY A 236 -5.84 -15.82 -5.83
CA GLY A 236 -6.86 -16.85 -5.98
C GLY A 236 -6.49 -18.23 -5.44
N SER A 237 -5.21 -18.52 -5.24
CA SER A 237 -4.71 -19.79 -4.71
C SER A 237 -4.27 -19.72 -3.23
N PHE A 238 -4.68 -18.69 -2.48
CA PHE A 238 -4.28 -18.53 -1.08
C PHE A 238 -4.67 -19.72 -0.19
N ASP A 239 -5.78 -20.41 -0.47
CA ASP A 239 -6.16 -21.59 0.29
C ASP A 239 -5.07 -22.68 0.27
N VAL A 240 -4.31 -22.77 -0.81
CA VAL A 240 -3.21 -23.72 -0.99
C VAL A 240 -1.93 -23.20 -0.35
N TRP A 241 -1.38 -22.09 -0.87
CA TRP A 241 -0.09 -21.60 -0.39
C TRP A 241 -0.17 -20.94 1.01
N GLY A 242 -1.33 -20.44 1.41
CA GLY A 242 -1.56 -19.99 2.78
C GLY A 242 -1.58 -21.15 3.80
N ALA A 243 -2.02 -22.36 3.38
CA ALA A 243 -1.88 -23.56 4.21
C ALA A 243 -0.40 -23.96 4.33
N GLU A 244 0.37 -23.87 3.25
CA GLU A 244 1.81 -24.08 3.25
C GLU A 244 2.53 -23.08 4.17
N LEU A 245 2.22 -21.78 4.05
CA LEU A 245 2.76 -20.75 4.93
C LEU A 245 2.50 -21.07 6.41
N ARG A 246 1.28 -21.42 6.78
CA ARG A 246 0.94 -21.80 8.17
C ARG A 246 1.71 -23.02 8.65
N ALA A 247 1.89 -24.04 7.79
CA ALA A 247 2.68 -25.22 8.11
C ALA A 247 4.17 -24.88 8.34
N LEU A 248 4.73 -23.99 7.51
CA LEU A 248 6.10 -23.48 7.70
C LEU A 248 6.23 -22.69 9.00
N VAL A 249 5.26 -21.86 9.36
CA VAL A 249 5.24 -21.13 10.65
C VAL A 249 5.29 -22.10 11.83
N GLU A 250 4.50 -23.18 11.80
CA GLU A 250 4.52 -24.20 12.86
C GLU A 250 5.88 -24.93 12.91
N ALA A 251 6.44 -25.28 11.76
CA ALA A 251 7.74 -25.92 11.68
C ALA A 251 8.88 -25.03 12.22
N SER A 252 8.83 -23.71 11.97
CA SER A 252 9.84 -22.77 12.46
C SER A 252 9.73 -22.48 13.97
N ARG A 253 8.64 -22.88 14.63
CA ARG A 253 8.44 -22.77 16.08
C ARG A 253 8.90 -24.01 16.86
N SER A 254 9.15 -25.13 16.16
CA SER A 254 9.56 -26.43 16.75
C SER A 254 11.05 -26.48 17.03
#